data_9b9074f2dbc91e4d8dcf46b7f6b5644b
#
_entry.id   9b9074f2dbc91e4d8dcf46b7f6b5644b
#
_cell.length_a   1.000
_cell.length_b   1.000
_cell.length_c   1.000
_cell.angle_alpha   90.00
_cell.angle_beta   90.00
_cell.angle_gamma   90.00
#
_symmetry.space_group_name_H-M   'P 1'
#
loop_
_entity.id
_entity.type
_entity.pdbx_description
1 polymer ?
#
loop_
_entity_poly.entity_id
_entity_poly.type
_entity_poly.pdbx_seq_one_letter_code
_entity_poly.pdbx_strand_id
1 'polypeptide(L)'
;MKQILRKAIALILAVTAVLFPLAQTATLIRTTDSAKLASQIETADANSVVIKAAIEKHYDGDGWNFEPRTSDGVHITPQGDGMHLKGHPDEAFFVFEKTAALEFTAEFDAGWTYNSKYSYFFGNDSEAAEVKKLADGSVKFTYKVKKGEKIAVTELTAACVNATADALPRLDISIDCDFESVTKDEWVNAKISLQLGTKVFASGNYNGSGKVKGRGNSSWGYDKKPYSIKLDEKTSLLDIPKTKKYAIVASYTDSTLMRNYITYKAYQDLIGIDYVPKCEFVDVYLNGKYNGIYILVERISIEKNKINIAEADEDNITGGYLIEKNVHGRVNYKKDQVFDCPYQANQVKDHFVLEEPEIEDTELRREVLQYLNVYMQRLHNSVMGFSSEQYTEYIDEDSWVDFVIVQEISKNIDGNLKTSCWMYKERDNNKLYMTALWDFDLAYGIVNWSNADEERNDASDCPGSGTYEDFMIINSSCPWIKKLYQQDEFRELLTERYTCYRTTVIAELQALIPEQAAYLAKAEDANYKLWKKNFCLGVANLQTWLNGRLEWLDEVWLIEN
;
A
#
# COMPACT_ATOMS: atom_id res chain seq x y z
N MET A 1 -0.90 5.63 38.91
CA MET A 1 -0.41 4.85 37.76
C MET A 1 -0.56 5.62 36.47
N LYS A 2 -1.76 6.11 36.08
CA LYS A 2 -1.99 6.92 34.85
C LYS A 2 -1.05 8.14 34.69
N GLN A 3 -0.68 8.83 35.75
CA GLN A 3 0.22 10.00 35.69
C GLN A 3 1.70 9.64 35.51
N ILE A 4 2.11 8.48 36.00
CA ILE A 4 3.49 7.97 35.82
C ILE A 4 3.68 7.44 34.41
N LEU A 5 2.67 6.77 33.84
CA LEU A 5 2.66 6.29 32.47
C LEU A 5 2.70 7.45 31.45
N ARG A 6 1.90 8.52 31.69
CA ARG A 6 1.93 9.74 30.85
C ARG A 6 3.29 10.44 30.86
N LYS A 7 3.98 10.46 31.99
CA LYS A 7 5.35 11.01 32.08
C LYS A 7 6.38 10.09 31.43
N ALA A 8 6.18 8.79 31.50
CA ALA A 8 7.06 7.83 30.82
C ALA A 8 6.89 7.88 29.30
N ILE A 9 5.66 8.00 28.79
CA ILE A 9 5.36 8.14 27.35
C ILE A 9 5.91 9.48 26.83
N ALA A 10 5.72 10.59 27.52
CA ALA A 10 6.32 11.87 27.17
C ALA A 10 7.86 11.84 27.19
N LEU A 11 8.46 11.06 28.09
CA LEU A 11 9.90 10.90 28.19
C LEU A 11 10.44 9.96 27.07
N ILE A 12 9.69 8.92 26.71
CA ILE A 12 10.02 8.03 25.60
C ILE A 12 9.93 8.79 24.26
N LEU A 13 8.88 9.58 24.05
CA LEU A 13 8.76 10.47 22.86
C LEU A 13 9.88 11.52 22.82
N ALA A 14 10.31 12.05 23.96
CA ALA A 14 11.44 12.99 24.03
C ALA A 14 12.81 12.32 23.84
N VAL A 15 12.95 11.04 24.19
CA VAL A 15 14.23 10.29 24.07
C VAL A 15 14.34 9.64 22.69
N THR A 16 13.24 9.21 22.09
CA THR A 16 13.27 8.77 20.67
C THR A 16 13.50 9.92 19.72
N ALA A 17 13.08 11.14 20.06
CA ALA A 17 13.44 12.36 19.33
C ALA A 17 14.95 12.68 19.31
N VAL A 18 15.75 12.02 20.15
CA VAL A 18 17.21 12.26 20.25
C VAL A 18 18.04 11.09 19.69
N LEU A 19 17.47 9.90 19.50
CA LEU A 19 18.22 8.70 19.14
C LEU A 19 17.91 8.11 17.77
N PHE A 20 16.84 8.55 17.12
CA PHE A 20 16.62 8.33 15.71
C PHE A 20 16.66 9.69 15.00
N PRO A 21 17.33 9.83 13.85
CA PRO A 21 16.98 10.91 12.97
C PRO A 21 15.53 10.67 12.59
N LEU A 22 14.65 11.33 13.30
CA LEU A 22 13.25 11.45 12.93
C LEU A 22 13.22 11.78 11.45
N ALA A 23 12.38 11.07 10.70
CA ALA A 23 11.77 11.64 9.54
C ALA A 23 11.51 13.10 9.91
N GLN A 24 12.33 14.01 9.40
CA GLN A 24 12.05 15.40 9.65
C GLN A 24 10.77 15.66 8.88
N THR A 25 9.67 15.63 9.63
CA THR A 25 8.48 16.33 9.21
C THR A 25 8.97 17.61 8.59
N ALA A 26 8.53 17.87 7.38
CA ALA A 26 8.82 19.09 6.68
C ALA A 26 8.44 20.25 7.60
N THR A 27 9.36 20.62 8.48
CA THR A 27 9.16 21.77 9.37
C THR A 27 9.06 22.95 8.42
N LEU A 28 7.90 23.57 8.36
CA LEU A 28 7.71 24.81 7.63
C LEU A 28 8.74 25.82 8.15
N ILE A 29 9.89 25.89 7.52
CA ILE A 29 10.86 26.95 7.82
C ILE A 29 10.27 28.20 7.19
N ARG A 30 9.67 29.01 8.02
CA ARG A 30 9.26 30.35 7.63
C ARG A 30 10.51 31.20 7.54
N THR A 31 11.09 31.32 6.36
CA THR A 31 12.09 32.35 6.09
C THR A 31 11.40 33.54 5.48
N THR A 32 11.80 34.72 5.94
CA THR A 32 11.28 36.00 5.49
C THR A 32 12.18 36.66 4.45
N ASP A 33 13.13 35.94 3.86
CA ASP A 33 14.15 36.50 3.00
C ASP A 33 14.19 35.79 1.64
N SER A 34 13.60 36.44 0.64
CA SER A 34 13.55 35.97 -0.74
C SER A 34 14.92 35.79 -1.40
N ALA A 35 15.97 36.49 -0.91
CA ALA A 35 17.31 36.37 -1.44
C ALA A 35 18.00 35.04 -1.08
N LYS A 36 17.50 34.32 -0.09
CA LYS A 36 18.01 33.01 0.32
C LYS A 36 17.47 31.86 -0.51
N LEU A 37 16.48 32.10 -1.34
CA LEU A 37 15.85 31.05 -2.14
C LEU A 37 16.83 30.23 -2.98
N ALA A 38 17.87 30.88 -3.50
CA ALA A 38 18.87 30.25 -4.37
C ALA A 38 19.99 29.54 -3.60
N SER A 39 20.06 29.68 -2.28
CA SER A 39 21.20 29.20 -1.48
C SER A 39 20.87 28.15 -0.41
N GLN A 40 19.59 27.88 -0.17
CA GLN A 40 19.20 26.93 0.86
C GLN A 40 18.54 25.69 0.22
N ILE A 41 19.27 24.59 0.29
CA ILE A 41 18.74 23.26 0.00
C ILE A 41 18.62 22.56 1.35
N GLU A 42 17.41 22.25 1.76
CA GLU A 42 17.19 21.29 2.83
C GLU A 42 17.20 19.88 2.23
N THR A 43 18.06 19.04 2.76
CA THR A 43 17.97 17.60 2.50
C THR A 43 16.71 17.09 3.15
N ALA A 44 15.86 16.50 2.37
CA ALA A 44 14.73 15.77 2.89
C ALA A 44 15.22 14.51 3.61
N ASP A 45 14.34 13.94 4.36
CA ASP A 45 14.47 12.81 5.26
C ASP A 45 15.49 11.74 4.84
N ALA A 46 16.32 11.32 5.80
CA ALA A 46 17.36 10.29 5.67
C ALA A 46 16.87 8.96 5.10
N ASN A 47 15.58 8.71 5.16
CA ASN A 47 14.97 7.46 4.69
C ASN A 47 14.32 7.56 3.31
N SER A 48 14.41 8.71 2.64
CA SER A 48 13.82 8.87 1.32
C SER A 48 14.72 8.29 0.25
N VAL A 49 14.25 7.32 -0.50
CA VAL A 49 14.92 6.79 -1.69
C VAL A 49 14.57 7.58 -2.94
N VAL A 50 13.57 8.41 -2.88
CA VAL A 50 13.15 9.26 -3.98
C VAL A 50 13.66 10.67 -3.75
N ILE A 51 14.49 11.12 -4.66
CA ILE A 51 14.92 12.50 -4.67
C ILE A 51 13.83 13.30 -5.33
N LYS A 52 13.13 14.06 -4.53
CA LYS A 52 12.19 15.06 -5.00
C LYS A 52 12.77 16.43 -4.71
N ALA A 53 13.23 17.13 -5.73
CA ALA A 53 13.42 18.55 -5.62
C ALA A 53 12.04 19.19 -5.71
N ALA A 54 11.52 19.61 -4.58
CA ALA A 54 10.29 20.37 -4.50
C ALA A 54 10.62 21.79 -4.02
N ILE A 55 9.81 22.72 -4.42
CA ILE A 55 9.93 24.09 -3.95
C ILE A 55 8.86 24.34 -2.92
N GLU A 56 9.27 24.72 -1.74
CA GLU A 56 8.38 25.06 -0.66
C GLU A 56 7.96 26.52 -0.72
N LYS A 57 6.71 26.77 -0.39
CA LYS A 57 6.03 28.04 -0.53
C LYS A 57 6.03 28.79 0.80
N HIS A 58 6.63 29.97 0.85
CA HIS A 58 6.61 30.87 2.01
C HIS A 58 6.02 32.22 1.65
N TYR A 59 5.37 32.86 2.59
CA TYR A 59 4.90 34.24 2.48
C TYR A 59 5.74 35.16 3.39
N ASP A 60 6.38 36.17 2.80
CA ASP A 60 7.27 37.09 3.52
C ASP A 60 6.69 38.51 3.69
N GLY A 61 5.46 38.72 3.30
CA GLY A 61 4.80 40.04 3.33
C GLY A 61 4.85 40.81 2.01
N ASP A 62 5.86 40.57 1.18
CA ASP A 62 6.00 41.16 -0.16
C ASP A 62 5.63 40.19 -1.28
N GLY A 63 5.51 38.91 -0.96
CA GLY A 63 5.16 37.84 -1.91
C GLY A 63 5.40 36.46 -1.35
N TRP A 64 5.39 35.47 -2.23
CA TRP A 64 5.69 34.09 -1.89
C TRP A 64 7.10 33.74 -2.29
N ASN A 65 7.87 33.23 -1.32
CA ASN A 65 9.19 32.66 -1.52
C ASN A 65 9.10 31.13 -1.59
N PHE A 66 10.07 30.51 -2.26
CA PHE A 66 10.11 29.08 -2.46
C PHE A 66 11.53 28.57 -2.23
N GLU A 67 11.65 27.50 -1.47
CA GLU A 67 12.91 26.83 -1.21
C GLU A 67 12.93 25.47 -1.88
N PRO A 68 14.01 25.11 -2.61
CA PRO A 68 14.15 23.77 -3.13
C PRO A 68 14.42 22.78 -1.98
N ARG A 69 13.73 21.65 -2.00
CA ARG A 69 13.92 20.55 -1.06
C ARG A 69 14.37 19.29 -1.77
N THR A 70 15.23 18.56 -1.15
CA THR A 70 15.75 17.28 -1.65
C THR A 70 15.64 16.20 -0.60
N SER A 71 15.66 14.95 -1.07
CA SER A 71 15.77 13.78 -0.20
C SER A 71 17.19 13.60 0.29
N ASP A 72 17.37 12.90 1.39
CA ASP A 72 18.69 12.52 1.91
C ASP A 72 19.51 11.71 0.90
N GLY A 73 20.81 11.88 0.98
CA GLY A 73 21.75 11.25 0.05
C GLY A 73 21.94 12.00 -1.26
N VAL A 74 21.23 13.13 -1.44
CA VAL A 74 21.36 13.98 -2.61
C VAL A 74 21.39 15.44 -2.25
N HIS A 75 22.34 16.13 -2.84
CA HIS A 75 22.51 17.55 -2.70
C HIS A 75 22.23 18.23 -4.04
N ILE A 76 21.28 19.15 -4.08
CA ILE A 76 20.96 19.92 -5.29
C ILE A 76 21.36 21.37 -5.05
N THR A 77 22.22 21.88 -5.91
CA THR A 77 22.61 23.29 -5.90
C THR A 77 21.93 24.03 -7.04
N PRO A 78 20.98 24.94 -6.78
CA PRO A 78 20.39 25.75 -7.82
C PRO A 78 21.44 26.72 -8.40
N GLN A 79 21.44 26.87 -9.71
CA GLN A 79 22.34 27.80 -10.40
C GLN A 79 21.52 28.60 -11.41
N GLY A 80 21.53 29.91 -11.25
CA GLY A 80 20.87 30.81 -12.18
C GLY A 80 20.46 32.15 -11.55
N ASP A 81 20.60 33.21 -12.30
CA ASP A 81 20.15 34.54 -11.90
C ASP A 81 18.81 34.90 -12.50
N GLY A 82 18.03 35.72 -11.81
CA GLY A 82 16.79 36.31 -12.34
C GLY A 82 15.56 35.48 -12.15
N MET A 83 15.54 34.66 -11.12
CA MET A 83 14.36 33.94 -10.69
C MET A 83 13.66 34.72 -9.57
N HIS A 84 12.46 35.21 -9.85
CA HIS A 84 11.63 35.90 -8.88
C HIS A 84 10.28 35.25 -8.81
N LEU A 85 9.75 35.16 -7.61
CA LEU A 85 8.42 34.65 -7.35
C LEU A 85 7.43 35.79 -7.24
N LYS A 86 6.40 35.75 -8.04
CA LYS A 86 5.22 36.61 -7.90
C LYS A 86 3.97 35.76 -7.96
N GLY A 87 3.06 35.96 -7.04
CA GLY A 87 1.78 35.31 -7.10
C GLY A 87 0.93 35.49 -5.85
N HIS A 88 -0.34 35.23 -6.00
CA HIS A 88 -1.28 35.10 -4.91
C HIS A 88 -1.04 33.73 -4.20
N PRO A 89 -1.43 33.55 -2.91
CA PRO A 89 -1.32 32.27 -2.21
C PRO A 89 -1.79 31.04 -2.99
N ASP A 90 -2.81 31.19 -3.81
CA ASP A 90 -3.43 30.10 -4.58
C ASP A 90 -2.87 29.96 -6.00
N GLU A 91 -2.04 30.91 -6.45
CA GLU A 91 -1.49 30.96 -7.81
C GLU A 91 0.00 31.26 -7.81
N ALA A 92 0.77 30.56 -7.00
CA ALA A 92 2.19 30.80 -6.90
C ALA A 92 2.95 30.23 -8.11
N PHE A 93 3.78 31.03 -8.71
CA PHE A 93 4.57 30.68 -9.88
C PHE A 93 5.90 31.41 -9.90
N PHE A 94 6.89 30.82 -10.58
CA PHE A 94 8.10 31.52 -10.93
C PHE A 94 7.89 32.41 -12.15
N VAL A 95 8.40 33.64 -12.09
CA VAL A 95 8.45 34.55 -13.22
C VAL A 95 9.92 34.84 -13.57
N PHE A 96 10.28 34.58 -14.81
CA PHE A 96 11.65 34.80 -15.27
C PHE A 96 11.80 36.20 -15.85
N GLU A 97 12.71 37.01 -15.33
CA GLU A 97 12.96 38.40 -15.80
C GLU A 97 13.77 38.44 -17.09
N LYS A 98 14.49 37.39 -17.40
CA LYS A 98 15.26 37.25 -18.63
C LYS A 98 15.17 35.83 -19.17
N THR A 99 15.39 35.65 -20.47
CA THR A 99 15.62 34.35 -21.04
C THR A 99 16.90 33.76 -20.48
N ALA A 100 16.81 32.62 -19.82
CA ALA A 100 17.91 32.03 -19.08
C ALA A 100 17.82 30.48 -19.11
N ALA A 101 18.88 29.85 -18.62
CA ALA A 101 18.85 28.45 -18.24
C ALA A 101 18.72 28.38 -16.73
N LEU A 102 17.73 27.66 -16.23
CA LEU A 102 17.63 27.29 -14.84
C LEU A 102 18.41 25.98 -14.68
N GLU A 103 19.45 26.02 -13.87
CA GLU A 103 20.34 24.88 -13.73
C GLU A 103 20.35 24.38 -12.29
N PHE A 104 20.29 23.06 -12.16
CA PHE A 104 20.46 22.35 -10.88
C PHE A 104 21.53 21.29 -11.07
N THR A 105 22.38 21.12 -10.07
CA THR A 105 23.35 20.04 -10.01
C THR A 105 22.97 19.14 -8.84
N ALA A 106 22.72 17.86 -9.11
CA ALA A 106 22.50 16.86 -8.08
C ALA A 106 23.80 16.08 -7.85
N GLU A 107 24.29 16.09 -6.63
CA GLU A 107 25.38 15.25 -6.14
C GLU A 107 24.76 14.07 -5.39
N PHE A 108 25.39 12.90 -5.52
CA PHE A 108 24.82 11.67 -4.96
C PHE A 108 25.82 11.05 -3.97
N ASP A 109 25.33 10.65 -2.81
CA ASP A 109 26.09 9.88 -1.86
C ASP A 109 26.42 8.47 -2.40
N ALA A 110 27.35 7.78 -1.76
CA ALA A 110 27.74 6.44 -2.17
C ALA A 110 26.55 5.48 -2.17
N GLY A 111 26.37 4.76 -3.29
CA GLY A 111 25.26 3.83 -3.50
C GLY A 111 24.04 4.43 -4.18
N TRP A 112 24.02 5.76 -4.39
CA TRP A 112 22.96 6.43 -5.14
C TRP A 112 23.33 6.59 -6.62
N THR A 113 22.33 6.55 -7.49
CA THR A 113 22.50 6.80 -8.91
C THR A 113 21.26 7.47 -9.49
N TYR A 114 21.51 8.30 -10.51
CA TYR A 114 20.44 8.92 -11.25
C TYR A 114 19.81 7.95 -12.24
N ASN A 115 18.48 7.86 -12.21
CA ASN A 115 17.71 7.10 -13.18
C ASN A 115 16.99 8.04 -14.14
N SER A 116 17.49 8.14 -15.39
CA SER A 116 17.00 9.08 -16.40
C SER A 116 15.56 8.87 -16.86
N LYS A 117 14.96 7.72 -16.55
CA LYS A 117 13.59 7.43 -16.97
C LYS A 117 12.54 8.12 -16.13
N TYR A 118 12.91 8.48 -14.90
CA TYR A 118 11.97 8.97 -13.90
C TYR A 118 12.22 10.41 -13.52
N SER A 119 13.10 11.09 -14.26
CA SER A 119 13.36 12.49 -14.03
C SER A 119 12.59 13.31 -15.01
N TYR A 120 11.68 14.08 -14.52
CA TYR A 120 11.15 15.19 -15.28
C TYR A 120 11.35 16.46 -14.50
N PHE A 121 11.61 17.45 -15.28
CA PHE A 121 11.83 18.79 -14.82
C PHE A 121 10.78 19.68 -15.45
N PHE A 122 10.11 20.40 -14.62
CA PHE A 122 9.43 21.65 -14.84
C PHE A 122 8.47 21.85 -15.99
N GLY A 123 7.34 22.41 -15.62
CA GLY A 123 6.53 23.24 -16.43
C GLY A 123 5.79 22.49 -17.53
N ASN A 124 5.06 23.23 -18.29
CA ASN A 124 4.11 22.77 -19.28
C ASN A 124 4.66 21.83 -20.37
N ASP A 125 5.99 21.68 -20.46
CA ASP A 125 6.65 20.79 -21.42
C ASP A 125 7.84 20.08 -20.76
N SER A 126 7.61 18.86 -20.31
CA SER A 126 8.65 17.95 -19.79
C SER A 126 9.81 17.68 -20.76
N GLU A 127 9.69 18.04 -22.01
CA GLU A 127 10.74 17.89 -23.04
C GLU A 127 11.84 18.97 -22.97
N ALA A 128 11.67 20.02 -22.19
CA ALA A 128 12.59 21.14 -22.15
C ALA A 128 13.84 20.94 -21.29
N ALA A 129 13.87 19.92 -20.43
CA ALA A 129 15.01 19.72 -19.55
C ALA A 129 16.14 18.95 -20.23
N GLU A 130 17.32 19.55 -20.30
CA GLU A 130 18.56 18.86 -20.65
C GLU A 130 19.14 18.24 -19.36
N VAL A 131 19.45 16.96 -19.42
CA VAL A 131 20.05 16.22 -18.31
C VAL A 131 21.42 15.72 -18.72
N LYS A 132 22.46 16.13 -17.99
CA LYS A 132 23.84 15.79 -18.28
C LYS A 132 24.51 15.14 -17.07
N LYS A 133 24.93 13.89 -17.23
CA LYS A 133 25.79 13.23 -16.25
C LYS A 133 27.21 13.78 -16.34
N LEU A 134 27.76 14.20 -15.20
CA LEU A 134 29.10 14.77 -15.09
C LEU A 134 30.14 13.68 -14.76
N ALA A 135 31.42 14.02 -14.88
CA ALA A 135 32.53 13.06 -14.72
C ALA A 135 32.69 12.58 -13.27
N ASP A 136 32.27 13.38 -12.30
CA ASP A 136 32.28 13.06 -10.87
C ASP A 136 31.07 12.21 -10.41
N GLY A 137 30.18 11.88 -11.33
CA GLY A 137 28.98 11.13 -11.04
C GLY A 137 27.75 11.99 -10.71
N SER A 138 27.94 13.29 -10.51
CA SER A 138 26.84 14.23 -10.37
C SER A 138 26.05 14.39 -11.67
N VAL A 139 24.84 14.92 -11.57
CA VAL A 139 23.96 15.13 -12.71
C VAL A 139 23.49 16.58 -12.75
N LYS A 140 23.76 17.24 -13.85
CA LYS A 140 23.30 18.59 -14.11
C LYS A 140 21.98 18.54 -14.90
N PHE A 141 21.00 19.24 -14.36
CA PHE A 141 19.70 19.47 -14.98
C PHE A 141 19.62 20.90 -15.47
N THR A 142 19.25 21.09 -16.72
CA THR A 142 19.16 22.43 -17.32
C THR A 142 17.77 22.60 -17.91
N TYR A 143 17.03 23.56 -17.42
CA TYR A 143 15.74 23.97 -17.94
C TYR A 143 15.86 25.32 -18.66
N LYS A 144 15.43 25.42 -19.91
CA LYS A 144 15.47 26.65 -20.69
C LYS A 144 14.18 27.42 -20.51
N VAL A 145 14.27 28.58 -19.89
CA VAL A 145 13.15 29.46 -19.62
C VAL A 145 13.22 30.74 -20.43
N LYS A 146 12.07 31.28 -20.82
CA LYS A 146 11.95 32.51 -21.59
C LYS A 146 11.60 33.65 -20.67
N LYS A 147 12.01 34.87 -21.05
CA LYS A 147 11.60 36.08 -20.36
C LYS A 147 10.07 36.18 -20.29
N GLY A 148 9.55 36.40 -19.09
CA GLY A 148 8.11 36.50 -18.84
C GLY A 148 7.39 35.15 -18.73
N GLU A 149 8.11 34.05 -18.90
CA GLU A 149 7.54 32.71 -18.69
C GLU A 149 7.16 32.55 -17.23
N LYS A 150 6.01 31.91 -17.01
CA LYS A 150 5.47 31.58 -15.69
C LYS A 150 5.42 30.08 -15.56
N ILE A 151 6.03 29.59 -14.48
CA ILE A 151 6.02 28.16 -14.18
C ILE A 151 5.36 27.98 -12.82
N ALA A 152 4.30 27.20 -12.75
CA ALA A 152 3.62 26.90 -11.50
C ALA A 152 4.54 26.11 -10.57
N VAL A 153 4.48 26.41 -9.28
CA VAL A 153 5.36 25.79 -8.29
C VAL A 153 5.15 24.29 -8.18
N THR A 154 3.92 23.84 -8.37
CA THR A 154 3.56 22.42 -8.37
C THR A 154 4.22 21.63 -9.50
N GLU A 155 4.69 22.30 -10.54
CA GLU A 155 5.35 21.69 -11.69
C GLU A 155 6.88 21.60 -11.53
N LEU A 156 7.42 22.23 -10.48
CA LEU A 156 8.85 22.29 -10.18
C LEU A 156 9.29 21.06 -9.39
N THR A 157 9.43 19.92 -10.04
CA THR A 157 9.89 18.69 -9.39
C THR A 157 10.96 17.98 -10.21
N ALA A 158 11.96 17.42 -9.54
CA ALA A 158 12.84 16.39 -10.08
C ALA A 158 12.73 15.15 -9.19
N ALA A 159 12.64 13.98 -9.78
CA ALA A 159 12.59 12.75 -9.04
C ALA A 159 13.67 11.77 -9.52
N CYS A 160 14.45 11.26 -8.60
CA CYS A 160 15.43 10.21 -8.82
C CYS A 160 15.24 9.11 -7.77
N VAL A 161 15.76 7.94 -8.03
CA VAL A 161 15.71 6.82 -7.10
C VAL A 161 17.09 6.26 -6.87
N ASN A 162 17.44 5.97 -5.64
CA ASN A 162 18.56 5.10 -5.33
C ASN A 162 18.31 3.74 -6.01
N ALA A 163 19.35 3.14 -6.57
CA ALA A 163 19.24 1.83 -7.19
C ALA A 163 20.36 0.93 -6.69
N THR A 164 19.98 -0.20 -6.12
CA THR A 164 20.92 -1.27 -5.81
C THR A 164 21.29 -2.04 -7.09
N ALA A 165 22.35 -2.83 -6.99
CA ALA A 165 22.75 -3.73 -8.08
C ALA A 165 21.90 -5.01 -8.14
N ASP A 166 20.89 -5.12 -7.27
CA ASP A 166 20.12 -6.34 -7.07
C ASP A 166 19.31 -6.74 -8.31
N ALA A 167 19.17 -8.04 -8.46
CA ALA A 167 18.30 -8.67 -9.44
C ALA A 167 17.18 -9.42 -8.73
N LEU A 168 15.95 -9.25 -9.19
CA LEU A 168 14.80 -9.97 -8.69
C LEU A 168 14.87 -11.46 -9.01
N PRO A 169 14.26 -12.34 -8.21
CA PRO A 169 14.02 -13.72 -8.61
C PRO A 169 13.20 -13.78 -9.90
N ARG A 170 13.59 -14.67 -10.80
CA ARG A 170 12.91 -14.89 -12.07
C ARG A 170 11.94 -16.06 -11.97
N LEU A 171 10.66 -15.81 -12.24
CA LEU A 171 9.59 -16.80 -12.30
C LEU A 171 9.16 -17.02 -13.76
N ASP A 172 9.46 -18.19 -14.31
CA ASP A 172 9.00 -18.61 -15.63
C ASP A 172 7.76 -19.51 -15.49
N ILE A 173 6.72 -19.16 -16.24
CA ILE A 173 5.49 -19.96 -16.37
C ILE A 173 5.30 -20.26 -17.86
N SER A 174 5.33 -21.56 -18.22
CA SER A 174 5.16 -22.00 -19.59
C SER A 174 3.95 -22.93 -19.72
N ILE A 175 3.09 -22.64 -20.67
CA ILE A 175 1.90 -23.40 -21.02
C ILE A 175 1.94 -23.75 -22.51
N ASP A 176 1.21 -24.80 -22.90
CA ASP A 176 1.20 -25.28 -24.30
C ASP A 176 0.28 -24.45 -25.21
N CYS A 177 -0.45 -23.47 -24.69
CA CYS A 177 -1.30 -22.54 -25.44
C CYS A 177 -0.83 -21.09 -25.26
N ASP A 178 -1.51 -20.16 -25.91
CA ASP A 178 -1.23 -18.74 -25.73
C ASP A 178 -1.83 -18.24 -24.38
N PHE A 179 -1.08 -17.38 -23.66
CA PHE A 179 -1.55 -16.78 -22.42
C PHE A 179 -2.78 -15.89 -22.60
N GLU A 180 -3.04 -15.38 -23.80
CA GLU A 180 -4.26 -14.65 -24.13
C GLU A 180 -5.52 -15.52 -24.06
N SER A 181 -5.38 -16.85 -24.20
CA SER A 181 -6.48 -17.81 -24.07
C SER A 181 -6.78 -18.24 -22.63
N VAL A 182 -5.93 -17.91 -21.67
CA VAL A 182 -6.15 -18.26 -20.27
C VAL A 182 -7.34 -17.48 -19.72
N THR A 183 -8.23 -18.19 -19.03
CA THR A 183 -9.43 -17.60 -18.40
C THR A 183 -9.37 -17.71 -16.86
N LYS A 184 -10.33 -17.11 -16.18
CA LYS A 184 -10.49 -17.26 -14.72
C LYS A 184 -11.18 -18.58 -14.34
N ASP A 185 -11.85 -19.23 -15.28
CA ASP A 185 -12.72 -20.36 -15.00
C ASP A 185 -11.97 -21.69 -15.01
N GLU A 186 -10.98 -21.83 -15.88
CA GLU A 186 -10.32 -23.11 -16.13
C GLU A 186 -8.83 -23.08 -15.79
N TRP A 187 -8.36 -24.18 -15.19
CA TRP A 187 -6.95 -24.40 -14.92
C TRP A 187 -6.24 -24.96 -16.15
N VAL A 188 -5.15 -24.32 -16.56
CA VAL A 188 -4.27 -24.77 -17.63
C VAL A 188 -3.00 -25.37 -17.03
N ASN A 189 -2.55 -26.52 -17.52
CA ASN A 189 -1.32 -27.17 -17.08
C ASN A 189 -0.11 -26.28 -17.43
N ALA A 190 0.82 -26.18 -16.52
CA ALA A 190 2.00 -25.30 -16.67
C ALA A 190 3.28 -25.97 -16.16
N LYS A 191 4.38 -25.66 -16.82
CA LYS A 191 5.74 -25.84 -16.26
C LYS A 191 6.12 -24.54 -15.56
N ILE A 192 6.63 -24.66 -14.36
CA ILE A 192 6.93 -23.53 -13.47
C ILE A 192 8.35 -23.66 -12.99
N SER A 193 9.17 -22.64 -13.25
CA SER A 193 10.53 -22.59 -12.70
C SER A 193 10.80 -21.24 -12.05
N LEU A 194 11.57 -21.27 -10.97
CA LEU A 194 12.01 -20.11 -10.23
C LEU A 194 13.53 -20.14 -10.10
N GLN A 195 14.18 -19.08 -10.52
CA GLN A 195 15.61 -18.84 -10.34
C GLN A 195 15.78 -17.67 -9.37
N LEU A 196 16.63 -17.85 -8.35
CA LEU A 196 16.92 -16.80 -7.40
C LEU A 196 17.62 -15.63 -8.09
N GLY A 197 17.34 -14.41 -7.61
CA GLY A 197 18.09 -13.21 -7.96
C GLY A 197 19.32 -13.04 -7.06
N THR A 198 19.58 -11.80 -6.66
CA THR A 198 20.70 -11.46 -5.77
C THR A 198 20.39 -11.80 -4.32
N LYS A 199 19.13 -11.63 -3.91
CA LYS A 199 18.68 -11.98 -2.56
C LYS A 199 18.73 -13.49 -2.35
N VAL A 200 19.29 -13.91 -1.21
CA VAL A 200 19.43 -15.32 -0.86
C VAL A 200 18.19 -15.81 -0.13
N PHE A 201 17.65 -16.96 -0.57
CA PHE A 201 16.52 -17.64 0.04
C PHE A 201 16.92 -19.10 0.36
N ALA A 202 16.52 -19.58 1.51
CA ALA A 202 16.84 -20.96 1.95
C ALA A 202 16.13 -22.02 1.09
N SER A 203 14.98 -21.69 0.51
CA SER A 203 14.22 -22.58 -0.37
C SER A 203 14.92 -22.92 -1.69
N GLY A 204 15.90 -22.12 -2.11
CA GLY A 204 16.66 -22.35 -3.35
C GLY A 204 15.84 -22.14 -4.63
N ASN A 205 16.41 -22.57 -5.76
CA ASN A 205 15.73 -22.58 -7.05
C ASN A 205 14.66 -23.67 -7.09
N TYR A 206 13.63 -23.45 -7.92
CA TYR A 206 12.57 -24.43 -8.14
C TYR A 206 12.41 -24.75 -9.64
N ASN A 207 12.07 -26.00 -9.93
CA ASN A 207 11.65 -26.44 -11.26
C ASN A 207 10.65 -27.58 -11.09
N GLY A 208 9.43 -27.37 -11.57
CA GLY A 208 8.34 -28.32 -11.40
C GLY A 208 7.16 -28.03 -12.32
N SER A 209 6.05 -28.66 -12.00
CA SER A 209 4.80 -28.54 -12.72
C SER A 209 3.65 -28.09 -11.82
N GLY A 210 2.59 -27.67 -12.44
CA GLY A 210 1.39 -27.20 -11.78
C GLY A 210 0.36 -26.73 -12.78
N LYS A 211 -0.52 -25.86 -12.31
CA LYS A 211 -1.59 -25.28 -13.12
C LYS A 211 -1.65 -23.78 -12.90
N VAL A 212 -2.08 -23.05 -13.93
CA VAL A 212 -2.29 -21.61 -13.90
C VAL A 212 -3.70 -21.27 -14.39
N LYS A 213 -4.32 -20.24 -13.81
CA LYS A 213 -5.55 -19.63 -14.33
C LYS A 213 -5.56 -18.13 -14.02
N GLY A 214 -6.38 -17.39 -14.74
CA GLY A 214 -6.62 -15.98 -14.44
C GLY A 214 -7.24 -15.78 -13.05
N ARG A 215 -7.03 -14.59 -12.45
CA ARG A 215 -7.63 -14.18 -11.19
C ARG A 215 -7.95 -12.68 -11.18
N GLY A 216 -8.60 -12.26 -10.11
CA GLY A 216 -8.97 -10.87 -9.88
C GLY A 216 -10.32 -10.50 -10.50
N ASN A 217 -10.86 -9.39 -10.07
CA ASN A 217 -12.10 -8.81 -10.58
C ASN A 217 -11.78 -7.71 -11.58
N SER A 218 -11.66 -6.46 -11.15
CA SER A 218 -11.23 -5.34 -12.00
C SER A 218 -9.82 -5.55 -12.58
N SER A 219 -8.91 -6.10 -11.80
CA SER A 219 -7.52 -6.34 -12.22
C SER A 219 -7.38 -7.33 -13.39
N TRP A 220 -8.35 -8.23 -13.60
CA TRP A 220 -8.39 -9.09 -14.78
C TRP A 220 -8.70 -8.33 -16.07
N GLY A 221 -9.32 -7.17 -15.96
CA GLY A 221 -9.63 -6.28 -17.10
C GLY A 221 -8.42 -5.48 -17.60
N TYR A 222 -7.34 -5.39 -16.84
CA TYR A 222 -6.14 -4.63 -17.23
C TYR A 222 -5.24 -5.43 -18.17
N ASP A 223 -4.34 -4.74 -18.87
CA ASP A 223 -3.39 -5.36 -19.80
C ASP A 223 -2.40 -6.28 -19.08
N LYS A 224 -1.88 -5.86 -17.93
CA LYS A 224 -1.02 -6.68 -17.07
C LYS A 224 -1.90 -7.52 -16.14
N LYS A 225 -2.08 -8.80 -16.48
CA LYS A 225 -3.03 -9.69 -15.83
C LYS A 225 -2.42 -10.43 -14.64
N PRO A 226 -3.17 -10.56 -13.52
CA PRO A 226 -2.78 -11.42 -12.40
C PRO A 226 -3.20 -12.87 -12.63
N TYR A 227 -2.46 -13.82 -12.03
CA TYR A 227 -2.73 -15.26 -12.16
C TYR A 227 -2.72 -15.98 -10.82
N SER A 228 -3.54 -17.02 -10.70
CA SER A 228 -3.46 -18.04 -9.65
C SER A 228 -2.58 -19.17 -10.12
N ILE A 229 -1.75 -19.70 -9.23
CA ILE A 229 -0.85 -20.82 -9.47
C ILE A 229 -1.19 -21.93 -8.48
N LYS A 230 -1.30 -23.18 -8.95
CA LYS A 230 -1.46 -24.36 -8.12
C LYS A 230 -0.37 -25.37 -8.48
N LEU A 231 0.62 -25.51 -7.62
CA LEU A 231 1.71 -26.48 -7.80
C LEU A 231 1.21 -27.92 -7.60
N ASP A 232 1.82 -28.87 -8.26
CA ASP A 232 1.49 -30.29 -8.06
C ASP A 232 1.90 -30.78 -6.67
N GLU A 233 3.02 -30.24 -6.13
CA GLU A 233 3.52 -30.58 -4.81
C GLU A 233 3.56 -29.35 -3.88
N LYS A 234 3.32 -29.53 -2.56
CA LYS A 234 3.53 -28.48 -1.57
C LYS A 234 5.00 -28.08 -1.53
N THR A 235 5.31 -26.88 -1.94
CA THR A 235 6.68 -26.37 -2.06
C THR A 235 6.82 -25.00 -1.39
N SER A 236 7.97 -24.71 -0.83
CA SER A 236 8.35 -23.37 -0.38
C SER A 236 9.02 -22.65 -1.55
N LEU A 237 8.47 -21.54 -1.99
CA LEU A 237 9.08 -20.65 -2.97
C LEU A 237 9.48 -19.35 -2.26
N LEU A 238 10.73 -18.92 -2.38
CA LEU A 238 11.26 -17.68 -1.78
C LEU A 238 10.99 -17.60 -0.26
N ASP A 239 11.18 -18.72 0.43
CA ASP A 239 10.94 -18.89 1.87
C ASP A 239 9.49 -18.67 2.33
N ILE A 240 8.56 -18.49 1.40
CA ILE A 240 7.12 -18.57 1.69
C ILE A 240 6.82 -19.99 2.18
N PRO A 241 6.07 -20.18 3.27
CA PRO A 241 5.76 -21.50 3.81
C PRO A 241 5.21 -22.48 2.77
N LYS A 242 5.53 -23.78 2.92
CA LYS A 242 5.13 -24.80 1.94
C LYS A 242 3.63 -24.80 1.69
N THR A 243 3.25 -24.49 0.46
CA THR A 243 1.86 -24.55 -0.03
C THR A 243 1.83 -25.01 -1.49
N LYS A 244 0.65 -25.40 -1.97
CA LYS A 244 0.41 -25.57 -3.41
C LYS A 244 -0.18 -24.31 -4.03
N LYS A 245 -0.81 -23.45 -3.22
CA LYS A 245 -1.67 -22.35 -3.69
C LYS A 245 -0.92 -21.02 -3.63
N TYR A 246 -0.50 -20.51 -4.78
CA TYR A 246 0.12 -19.19 -4.94
C TYR A 246 -0.72 -18.29 -5.84
N ALA A 247 -0.44 -17.01 -5.80
CA ALA A 247 -0.88 -16.04 -6.79
C ALA A 247 0.28 -15.13 -7.19
N ILE A 248 0.24 -14.61 -8.42
CA ILE A 248 1.05 -13.48 -8.83
C ILE A 248 0.15 -12.28 -9.02
N VAL A 249 0.40 -11.24 -8.23
CA VAL A 249 -0.34 -9.97 -8.23
C VAL A 249 0.36 -9.00 -9.13
N ALA A 250 -0.38 -8.42 -10.08
CA ALA A 250 0.18 -7.62 -11.16
C ALA A 250 0.53 -6.19 -10.75
N SER A 251 -0.12 -5.64 -9.70
CA SER A 251 0.02 -4.25 -9.24
C SER A 251 -0.05 -3.23 -10.38
N TYR A 252 -0.97 -3.42 -11.35
CA TYR A 252 -1.00 -2.61 -12.58
C TYR A 252 -1.39 -1.15 -12.33
N THR A 253 -2.27 -0.91 -11.37
CA THR A 253 -2.72 0.44 -10.98
C THR A 253 -1.74 1.13 -10.05
N ASP A 254 -0.87 0.38 -9.38
CA ASP A 254 0.12 0.89 -8.44
C ASP A 254 1.46 1.15 -9.15
N SER A 255 1.79 2.42 -9.38
CA SER A 255 3.07 2.81 -10.00
C SER A 255 4.28 2.44 -9.15
N THR A 256 4.09 2.31 -7.83
CA THR A 256 5.17 1.88 -6.92
C THR A 256 5.39 0.37 -6.95
N LEU A 257 4.41 -0.41 -7.43
CA LEU A 257 4.38 -1.88 -7.40
C LEU A 257 4.40 -2.48 -5.99
N MET A 258 4.46 -1.66 -4.92
CA MET A 258 4.82 -2.13 -3.58
C MET A 258 3.71 -2.01 -2.52
N ARG A 259 2.56 -1.34 -2.77
CA ARG A 259 1.54 -1.11 -1.73
C ARG A 259 1.06 -2.40 -1.05
N ASN A 260 0.73 -3.43 -1.83
CA ASN A 260 0.44 -4.76 -1.28
C ASN A 260 1.64 -5.35 -0.52
N TYR A 261 2.83 -5.25 -1.12
CA TYR A 261 4.05 -5.84 -0.57
C TYR A 261 4.42 -5.25 0.79
N ILE A 262 4.51 -3.92 0.89
CA ILE A 262 4.89 -3.26 2.16
C ILE A 262 3.87 -3.51 3.26
N THR A 263 2.58 -3.57 2.91
CA THR A 263 1.53 -3.92 3.87
C THR A 263 1.72 -5.33 4.39
N TYR A 264 1.88 -6.32 3.50
CA TYR A 264 2.06 -7.71 3.93
C TYR A 264 3.35 -7.92 4.71
N LYS A 265 4.42 -7.18 4.41
CA LYS A 265 5.69 -7.31 5.13
C LYS A 265 5.67 -6.63 6.50
N ALA A 266 5.20 -5.38 6.58
CA ALA A 266 5.23 -4.62 7.82
C ALA A 266 4.30 -5.19 8.90
N TYR A 267 3.18 -5.75 8.48
CA TYR A 267 2.16 -6.22 9.41
C TYR A 267 2.23 -7.72 9.75
N GLN A 268 3.40 -8.36 9.61
CA GLN A 268 3.59 -9.78 10.00
C GLN A 268 3.48 -10.00 11.51
N ASP A 269 3.81 -9.00 12.32
CA ASP A 269 3.89 -9.08 13.78
C ASP A 269 2.78 -8.31 14.48
N LEU A 270 1.57 -8.30 13.90
CA LEU A 270 0.37 -7.79 14.56
C LEU A 270 0.03 -8.66 15.77
N ILE A 271 -0.55 -8.05 16.81
CA ILE A 271 -0.86 -8.73 18.06
C ILE A 271 -2.16 -9.54 17.96
N GLY A 272 -3.18 -8.97 17.30
CA GLY A 272 -4.51 -9.57 17.19
C GLY A 272 -4.75 -10.32 15.90
N ILE A 273 -4.08 -9.95 14.80
CA ILE A 273 -4.15 -10.68 13.52
C ILE A 273 -3.00 -11.66 13.44
N ASP A 274 -3.29 -12.94 13.56
CA ASP A 274 -2.31 -14.03 13.63
C ASP A 274 -1.78 -14.51 12.26
N TYR A 275 -2.38 -14.06 11.17
CA TYR A 275 -1.94 -14.43 9.83
C TYR A 275 -2.03 -13.28 8.84
N VAL A 276 -0.90 -12.96 8.24
CA VAL A 276 -0.76 -12.07 7.08
C VAL A 276 -0.03 -12.82 5.96
N PRO A 277 -0.52 -12.78 4.71
CA PRO A 277 0.08 -13.55 3.62
C PRO A 277 1.54 -13.19 3.38
N LYS A 278 2.39 -14.20 3.19
CA LYS A 278 3.80 -14.01 2.86
C LYS A 278 3.99 -13.84 1.37
N CYS A 279 4.87 -12.93 1.00
CA CYS A 279 5.08 -12.56 -0.40
C CYS A 279 6.53 -12.16 -0.70
N GLU A 280 6.89 -12.18 -2.00
CA GLU A 280 8.16 -11.67 -2.52
C GLU A 280 7.98 -11.12 -3.93
N PHE A 281 8.83 -10.14 -4.32
CA PHE A 281 8.87 -9.65 -5.69
C PHE A 281 9.51 -10.68 -6.62
N VAL A 282 8.98 -10.76 -7.84
CA VAL A 282 9.52 -11.61 -8.90
C VAL A 282 9.42 -10.93 -10.26
N ASP A 283 10.42 -11.16 -11.12
CA ASP A 283 10.32 -10.90 -12.55
C ASP A 283 9.62 -12.08 -13.23
N VAL A 284 8.47 -11.83 -13.85
CA VAL A 284 7.65 -12.87 -14.47
C VAL A 284 7.91 -12.98 -15.96
N TYR A 285 8.06 -14.22 -16.41
CA TYR A 285 8.16 -14.59 -17.82
C TYR A 285 7.02 -15.55 -18.18
N LEU A 286 6.22 -15.19 -19.17
CA LEU A 286 5.12 -16.00 -19.69
C LEU A 286 5.49 -16.56 -21.06
N ASN A 287 5.57 -17.88 -21.21
CA ASN A 287 6.08 -18.56 -22.42
C ASN A 287 7.42 -17.95 -22.90
N GLY A 288 8.33 -17.68 -21.96
CA GLY A 288 9.65 -17.13 -22.22
C GLY A 288 9.69 -15.62 -22.53
N LYS A 289 8.56 -14.92 -22.55
CA LYS A 289 8.51 -13.48 -22.76
C LYS A 289 8.40 -12.76 -21.41
N TYR A 290 9.24 -11.76 -21.18
CA TYR A 290 9.17 -10.92 -19.99
C TYR A 290 7.83 -10.21 -19.91
N ASN A 291 7.19 -10.29 -18.75
CA ASN A 291 5.86 -9.71 -18.50
C ASN A 291 5.84 -8.68 -17.33
N GLY A 292 7.00 -8.38 -16.78
CA GLY A 292 7.14 -7.35 -15.73
C GLY A 292 7.34 -7.90 -14.33
N ILE A 293 7.40 -6.96 -13.38
CA ILE A 293 7.53 -7.24 -11.95
C ILE A 293 6.16 -7.60 -11.39
N TYR A 294 6.09 -8.67 -10.61
CA TYR A 294 4.90 -9.12 -9.90
C TYR A 294 5.22 -9.37 -8.43
N ILE A 295 4.19 -9.47 -7.61
CA ILE A 295 4.30 -9.98 -6.24
C ILE A 295 3.85 -11.44 -6.28
N LEU A 296 4.77 -12.38 -6.01
CA LEU A 296 4.42 -13.76 -5.70
C LEU A 296 3.94 -13.81 -4.27
N VAL A 297 2.72 -14.28 -4.04
CA VAL A 297 2.09 -14.32 -2.72
C VAL A 297 1.40 -15.67 -2.51
N GLU A 298 1.44 -16.20 -1.30
CA GLU A 298 0.62 -17.37 -0.95
C GLU A 298 -0.86 -17.00 -0.92
N ARG A 299 -1.73 -17.93 -1.27
CA ARG A 299 -3.18 -17.73 -1.15
C ARG A 299 -3.63 -18.01 0.27
N ILE A 300 -4.57 -17.20 0.73
CA ILE A 300 -5.26 -17.36 2.01
C ILE A 300 -5.96 -18.72 1.99
N SER A 301 -5.81 -19.51 3.04
CA SER A 301 -6.44 -20.82 3.20
C SER A 301 -6.30 -21.33 4.64
N ILE A 302 -7.16 -22.26 5.02
CA ILE A 302 -7.02 -23.01 6.27
C ILE A 302 -5.90 -24.04 6.09
N GLU A 303 -4.73 -23.75 6.64
CA GLU A 303 -3.55 -24.63 6.66
C GLU A 303 -2.77 -24.37 7.95
N LYS A 304 -2.07 -25.40 8.44
CA LYS A 304 -1.30 -25.35 9.72
C LYS A 304 -0.34 -24.16 9.86
N ASN A 305 0.21 -23.69 8.75
CA ASN A 305 1.18 -22.60 8.71
C ASN A 305 0.57 -21.26 8.23
N LYS A 306 -0.75 -21.18 8.20
CA LYS A 306 -1.54 -20.02 7.85
C LYS A 306 -2.65 -19.83 8.89
N ILE A 307 -3.90 -19.93 8.48
CA ILE A 307 -5.05 -19.93 9.40
C ILE A 307 -5.20 -21.35 9.94
N ASN A 308 -4.72 -21.58 11.16
CA ASN A 308 -4.60 -22.91 11.75
C ASN A 308 -5.82 -23.25 12.62
N ILE A 309 -6.96 -23.47 11.98
CA ILE A 309 -8.19 -23.89 12.63
C ILE A 309 -8.66 -25.26 12.09
N ALA A 310 -9.46 -25.96 12.86
CA ALA A 310 -10.09 -27.20 12.41
C ALA A 310 -11.29 -26.86 11.52
N GLU A 311 -11.28 -27.35 10.27
CA GLU A 311 -12.40 -27.14 9.34
C GLU A 311 -13.71 -27.74 9.85
N ALA A 312 -14.84 -27.13 9.49
CA ALA A 312 -16.17 -27.71 9.75
C ALA A 312 -16.35 -29.03 8.99
N ASP A 313 -17.07 -29.94 9.61
CA ASP A 313 -17.45 -31.22 9.03
C ASP A 313 -18.90 -31.61 9.46
N GLU A 314 -19.38 -32.76 9.03
CA GLU A 314 -20.74 -33.26 9.34
C GLU A 314 -20.99 -33.47 10.83
N ASP A 315 -19.95 -33.72 11.63
CA ASP A 315 -20.06 -33.93 13.07
C ASP A 315 -20.09 -32.61 13.86
N ASN A 316 -19.52 -31.52 13.30
CA ASN A 316 -19.45 -30.21 13.97
C ASN A 316 -19.48 -29.04 12.97
N ILE A 317 -20.64 -28.39 12.89
CA ILE A 317 -20.86 -27.20 12.05
C ILE A 317 -20.81 -25.89 12.84
N THR A 318 -20.28 -25.87 14.08
CA THR A 318 -20.27 -24.64 14.90
C THR A 318 -19.18 -23.65 14.52
N GLY A 319 -18.26 -24.03 13.65
CA GLY A 319 -17.13 -23.20 13.20
C GLY A 319 -16.18 -23.99 12.34
N GLY A 320 -14.97 -23.47 12.16
CA GLY A 320 -13.97 -23.98 11.23
C GLY A 320 -14.19 -23.38 9.84
N TYR A 321 -14.49 -22.08 9.81
CA TYR A 321 -14.87 -21.35 8.61
C TYR A 321 -13.90 -20.24 8.29
N LEU A 322 -13.45 -20.18 7.04
CA LEU A 322 -12.79 -19.04 6.45
C LEU A 322 -13.80 -18.30 5.57
N ILE A 323 -13.97 -17.01 5.84
CA ILE A 323 -15.05 -16.19 5.30
C ILE A 323 -14.45 -14.94 4.63
N GLU A 324 -14.91 -14.63 3.41
CA GLU A 324 -14.63 -13.36 2.75
C GLU A 324 -15.88 -12.47 2.73
N LYS A 325 -15.74 -11.21 3.12
CA LYS A 325 -16.77 -10.19 2.87
C LYS A 325 -16.67 -9.75 1.41
N ASN A 326 -17.81 -9.75 0.71
CA ASN A 326 -17.84 -9.43 -0.70
C ASN A 326 -19.09 -8.65 -1.11
N VAL A 327 -19.10 -8.05 -2.29
CA VAL A 327 -20.22 -7.30 -2.85
C VAL A 327 -20.95 -8.09 -3.94
N HIS A 328 -22.23 -7.82 -4.13
CA HIS A 328 -23.11 -8.53 -5.06
C HIS A 328 -22.51 -8.74 -6.46
N GLY A 329 -21.84 -7.74 -7.02
CA GLY A 329 -21.26 -7.84 -8.36
C GLY A 329 -20.02 -8.73 -8.48
N ARG A 330 -19.48 -9.23 -7.36
CA ARG A 330 -18.26 -10.04 -7.31
C ARG A 330 -18.50 -11.49 -6.91
N VAL A 331 -19.72 -11.87 -6.54
CA VAL A 331 -20.10 -13.25 -6.17
C VAL A 331 -20.71 -14.01 -7.33
N ASN A 332 -20.36 -15.28 -7.45
CA ASN A 332 -20.95 -16.21 -8.42
C ASN A 332 -21.85 -17.22 -7.69
N TYR A 333 -23.13 -16.91 -7.58
CA TYR A 333 -24.12 -17.76 -6.86
C TYR A 333 -24.22 -19.21 -7.33
N LYS A 334 -23.64 -19.57 -8.47
CA LYS A 334 -23.62 -20.96 -8.95
C LYS A 334 -22.39 -21.73 -8.45
N LYS A 335 -21.32 -21.03 -8.10
CA LYS A 335 -20.04 -21.62 -7.69
C LYS A 335 -19.72 -21.33 -6.23
N ASP A 336 -19.99 -20.10 -5.78
CA ASP A 336 -19.59 -19.63 -4.46
C ASP A 336 -20.61 -20.05 -3.39
N GLN A 337 -20.15 -20.32 -2.19
CA GLN A 337 -20.95 -20.64 -1.02
C GLN A 337 -21.37 -19.34 -0.32
N VAL A 338 -22.39 -18.68 -0.88
CA VAL A 338 -22.80 -17.31 -0.52
C VAL A 338 -23.84 -17.32 0.59
N PHE A 339 -23.69 -16.47 1.58
CA PHE A 339 -24.69 -16.21 2.62
C PHE A 339 -24.89 -14.70 2.85
N ASP A 340 -25.97 -14.34 3.56
CA ASP A 340 -26.42 -12.97 3.63
C ASP A 340 -25.57 -12.11 4.60
N CYS A 341 -25.32 -10.87 4.23
CA CYS A 341 -24.85 -9.84 5.14
C CYS A 341 -26.05 -9.24 5.89
N PRO A 342 -26.03 -9.15 7.23
CA PRO A 342 -27.16 -8.65 8.03
C PRO A 342 -27.35 -7.12 7.94
N TYR A 343 -26.47 -6.42 7.27
CA TYR A 343 -26.60 -4.99 6.97
C TYR A 343 -26.38 -4.72 5.48
N GLN A 344 -26.83 -3.57 5.02
CA GLN A 344 -26.59 -3.11 3.66
C GLN A 344 -25.73 -1.84 3.72
N ALA A 345 -24.61 -1.87 3.03
CA ALA A 345 -23.83 -0.68 2.77
C ALA A 345 -24.25 -0.09 1.42
N ASN A 346 -24.57 1.22 1.39
CA ASN A 346 -24.82 1.97 0.16
C ASN A 346 -25.92 1.40 -0.77
N GLN A 347 -27.00 0.88 -0.22
CA GLN A 347 -28.14 0.33 -0.97
C GLN A 347 -27.81 -0.86 -1.89
N VAL A 348 -26.60 -1.37 -1.84
CA VAL A 348 -26.18 -2.59 -2.55
C VAL A 348 -26.31 -3.78 -1.61
N LYS A 349 -26.87 -4.88 -2.10
CA LYS A 349 -26.93 -6.13 -1.32
C LYS A 349 -25.52 -6.69 -1.17
N ASP A 350 -25.03 -6.69 0.06
CA ASP A 350 -23.73 -7.24 0.42
C ASP A 350 -23.84 -8.71 0.80
N HIS A 351 -22.74 -9.43 0.65
CA HIS A 351 -22.68 -10.86 0.93
C HIS A 351 -21.42 -11.23 1.68
N PHE A 352 -21.48 -12.37 2.34
CA PHE A 352 -20.33 -13.14 2.76
C PHE A 352 -20.21 -14.39 1.88
N VAL A 353 -18.97 -14.83 1.68
CA VAL A 353 -18.63 -16.06 0.97
C VAL A 353 -17.89 -16.97 1.94
N LEU A 354 -18.38 -18.19 2.12
CA LEU A 354 -17.65 -19.24 2.79
C LEU A 354 -16.60 -19.78 1.81
N GLU A 355 -15.34 -19.42 2.02
CA GLU A 355 -14.23 -19.78 1.15
C GLU A 355 -13.67 -21.17 1.46
N GLU A 356 -13.58 -21.52 2.74
CA GLU A 356 -13.19 -22.85 3.21
C GLU A 356 -13.99 -23.25 4.46
N PRO A 357 -14.39 -24.51 4.60
CA PRO A 357 -14.21 -25.60 3.64
C PRO A 357 -15.12 -25.46 2.40
N GLU A 358 -14.65 -26.01 1.25
CA GLU A 358 -15.52 -26.20 0.09
C GLU A 358 -16.39 -27.44 0.33
N ILE A 359 -17.69 -27.24 0.51
CA ILE A 359 -18.64 -28.29 0.87
C ILE A 359 -19.35 -28.80 -0.39
N GLU A 360 -19.05 -30.01 -0.81
CA GLU A 360 -19.66 -30.64 -2.00
C GLU A 360 -21.07 -31.14 -1.71
N ASP A 361 -21.32 -31.70 -0.51
CA ASP A 361 -22.66 -32.17 -0.11
C ASP A 361 -23.63 -30.99 0.01
N THR A 362 -24.73 -31.07 -0.72
CA THR A 362 -25.69 -29.97 -0.85
C THR A 362 -26.53 -29.77 0.41
N GLU A 363 -26.79 -30.82 1.19
CA GLU A 363 -27.57 -30.72 2.41
C GLU A 363 -26.70 -30.11 3.53
N LEU A 364 -25.52 -30.64 3.73
CA LEU A 364 -24.55 -30.08 4.68
C LEU A 364 -24.24 -28.61 4.35
N ARG A 365 -24.01 -28.28 3.07
CA ARG A 365 -23.81 -26.89 2.63
C ARG A 365 -24.99 -26.00 3.03
N ARG A 366 -26.21 -26.45 2.81
CA ARG A 366 -27.41 -25.71 3.17
C ARG A 366 -27.48 -25.46 4.69
N GLU A 367 -27.18 -26.49 5.49
CA GLU A 367 -27.19 -26.40 6.94
C GLU A 367 -26.12 -25.41 7.45
N VAL A 368 -24.91 -25.51 6.93
CA VAL A 368 -23.79 -24.61 7.27
C VAL A 368 -24.12 -23.15 6.90
N LEU A 369 -24.62 -22.90 5.70
CA LEU A 369 -24.99 -21.53 5.29
C LEU A 369 -26.16 -20.98 6.11
N GLN A 370 -27.10 -21.82 6.51
CA GLN A 370 -28.18 -21.42 7.43
C GLN A 370 -27.63 -21.10 8.82
N TYR A 371 -26.73 -21.92 9.35
CA TYR A 371 -26.04 -21.63 10.62
C TYR A 371 -25.30 -20.29 10.56
N LEU A 372 -24.53 -20.04 9.50
CA LEU A 372 -23.79 -18.80 9.30
C LEU A 372 -24.71 -17.58 9.20
N ASN A 373 -25.85 -17.67 8.51
CA ASN A 373 -26.86 -16.60 8.48
C ASN A 373 -27.40 -16.26 9.88
N VAL A 374 -27.74 -17.28 10.67
CA VAL A 374 -28.23 -17.08 12.06
C VAL A 374 -27.12 -16.49 12.93
N TYR A 375 -25.91 -17.02 12.83
CA TYR A 375 -24.76 -16.54 13.58
C TYR A 375 -24.45 -15.06 13.28
N MET A 376 -24.35 -14.69 12.00
CA MET A 376 -24.06 -13.30 11.61
C MET A 376 -25.18 -12.34 12.02
N GLN A 377 -26.43 -12.79 12.04
CA GLN A 377 -27.55 -11.98 12.53
C GLN A 377 -27.45 -11.75 14.04
N ARG A 378 -27.05 -12.76 14.83
CA ARG A 378 -26.83 -12.62 16.28
C ARG A 378 -25.66 -11.68 16.56
N LEU A 379 -24.53 -11.85 15.88
CA LEU A 379 -23.40 -10.94 15.95
C LEU A 379 -23.82 -9.50 15.63
N HIS A 380 -24.55 -9.31 14.53
CA HIS A 380 -25.06 -7.99 14.17
C HIS A 380 -25.92 -7.38 15.28
N ASN A 381 -26.86 -8.15 15.82
CA ASN A 381 -27.75 -7.65 16.88
C ASN A 381 -26.98 -7.27 18.15
N SER A 382 -25.93 -8.03 18.51
CA SER A 382 -25.09 -7.74 19.67
C SER A 382 -24.27 -6.46 19.47
N VAL A 383 -23.59 -6.33 18.32
CA VAL A 383 -22.79 -5.14 17.98
C VAL A 383 -23.67 -3.88 17.92
N MET A 384 -24.86 -4.00 17.33
CA MET A 384 -25.79 -2.86 17.19
C MET A 384 -26.56 -2.52 18.46
N GLY A 385 -26.45 -3.35 19.52
CA GLY A 385 -27.21 -3.18 20.74
C GLY A 385 -28.70 -3.52 20.62
N PHE A 386 -29.07 -4.40 19.67
CA PHE A 386 -30.44 -4.87 19.46
C PHE A 386 -30.78 -6.11 20.29
N SER A 387 -29.79 -6.69 20.97
CA SER A 387 -29.94 -7.81 21.90
C SER A 387 -29.29 -7.48 23.24
N SER A 388 -29.52 -8.32 24.24
CA SER A 388 -28.84 -8.23 25.55
C SER A 388 -27.47 -8.91 25.55
N GLU A 389 -27.10 -9.61 24.47
CA GLU A 389 -25.79 -10.25 24.33
C GLU A 389 -24.74 -9.19 24.09
N GLN A 390 -23.58 -9.32 24.74
CA GLN A 390 -22.48 -8.37 24.59
C GLN A 390 -21.73 -8.63 23.27
N TYR A 391 -21.29 -7.58 22.59
CA TYR A 391 -20.53 -7.73 21.34
C TYR A 391 -19.22 -8.50 21.55
N THR A 392 -18.62 -8.41 22.74
CA THR A 392 -17.41 -9.14 23.13
C THR A 392 -17.58 -10.65 23.17
N GLU A 393 -18.83 -11.16 23.18
CA GLU A 393 -19.11 -12.58 23.03
C GLU A 393 -18.95 -13.06 21.57
N TYR A 394 -19.06 -12.15 20.61
CA TYR A 394 -19.06 -12.44 19.16
C TYR A 394 -17.88 -11.90 18.41
N ILE A 395 -17.16 -10.92 18.95
CA ILE A 395 -16.04 -10.25 18.31
C ILE A 395 -14.76 -10.51 19.12
N ASP A 396 -13.72 -10.91 18.43
CA ASP A 396 -12.37 -10.87 18.98
C ASP A 396 -11.82 -9.45 18.88
N GLU A 397 -11.82 -8.70 19.98
CA GLU A 397 -11.48 -7.28 19.99
C GLU A 397 -10.06 -7.00 19.50
N ASP A 398 -9.11 -7.87 19.85
CA ASP A 398 -7.72 -7.72 19.43
C ASP A 398 -7.57 -7.72 17.92
N SER A 399 -8.14 -8.69 17.22
CA SER A 399 -8.07 -8.79 15.77
C SER A 399 -8.85 -7.68 15.05
N TRP A 400 -9.98 -7.24 15.63
CA TRP A 400 -10.77 -6.16 15.05
C TRP A 400 -10.12 -4.79 15.25
N VAL A 401 -9.46 -4.55 16.37
CA VAL A 401 -8.67 -3.34 16.61
C VAL A 401 -7.50 -3.26 15.62
N ASP A 402 -6.76 -4.35 15.45
CA ASP A 402 -5.66 -4.40 14.47
C ASP A 402 -6.17 -4.13 13.05
N PHE A 403 -7.29 -4.76 12.67
CA PHE A 403 -7.91 -4.53 11.37
C PHE A 403 -8.27 -3.04 11.18
N VAL A 404 -8.91 -2.40 12.15
CA VAL A 404 -9.27 -0.98 12.08
C VAL A 404 -8.03 -0.11 11.94
N ILE A 405 -6.98 -0.36 12.74
CA ILE A 405 -5.72 0.40 12.68
C ILE A 405 -5.10 0.30 11.27
N VAL A 406 -4.95 -0.91 10.73
CA VAL A 406 -4.34 -1.12 9.41
C VAL A 406 -5.15 -0.47 8.30
N GLN A 407 -6.48 -0.61 8.34
CA GLN A 407 -7.35 -0.02 7.32
C GLN A 407 -7.39 1.50 7.41
N GLU A 408 -7.33 2.10 8.61
CA GLU A 408 -7.25 3.55 8.76
C GLU A 408 -5.88 4.08 8.32
N ILE A 409 -4.78 3.45 8.70
CA ILE A 409 -3.45 3.88 8.24
C ILE A 409 -3.39 3.89 6.71
N SER A 410 -3.89 2.85 6.09
CA SER A 410 -3.82 2.67 4.64
C SER A 410 -4.90 3.42 3.87
N LYS A 411 -6.00 3.82 4.52
CA LYS A 411 -7.25 4.28 3.85
C LYS A 411 -7.61 3.36 2.68
N ASN A 412 -7.58 2.05 2.90
CA ASN A 412 -7.88 1.06 1.87
C ASN A 412 -9.37 1.06 1.54
N ILE A 413 -9.71 1.47 0.35
CA ILE A 413 -11.11 1.67 -0.09
C ILE A 413 -11.91 0.38 -0.11
N ASP A 414 -11.30 -0.73 -0.47
CA ASP A 414 -11.95 -2.04 -0.48
C ASP A 414 -11.99 -2.64 0.95
N GLY A 415 -11.05 -2.26 1.82
CA GLY A 415 -10.86 -2.78 3.17
C GLY A 415 -11.83 -2.26 4.23
N ASN A 416 -12.81 -1.44 3.88
CA ASN A 416 -13.79 -0.89 4.83
C ASN A 416 -14.98 -1.84 5.09
N LEU A 417 -14.75 -3.13 5.20
CA LEU A 417 -15.75 -4.21 5.23
C LEU A 417 -16.69 -4.20 4.02
N LYS A 418 -16.19 -3.71 2.89
CA LYS A 418 -16.91 -3.71 1.62
C LYS A 418 -16.62 -4.97 0.82
N THR A 419 -15.35 -5.26 0.57
CA THR A 419 -14.90 -6.44 -0.19
C THR A 419 -13.48 -6.81 0.20
N SER A 420 -13.04 -8.01 -0.13
CA SER A 420 -11.67 -8.51 0.13
C SER A 420 -11.25 -8.46 1.61
N CYS A 421 -12.22 -8.48 2.53
CA CYS A 421 -11.97 -8.55 3.97
C CYS A 421 -12.18 -9.98 4.46
N TRP A 422 -11.17 -10.50 5.13
CA TRP A 422 -11.11 -11.90 5.51
C TRP A 422 -11.33 -12.08 7.01
N MET A 423 -12.09 -13.10 7.35
CA MET A 423 -12.45 -13.46 8.73
C MET A 423 -12.43 -14.97 8.89
N TYR A 424 -12.21 -15.42 10.10
CA TYR A 424 -12.43 -16.82 10.43
C TYR A 424 -13.25 -17.00 11.71
N LYS A 425 -13.87 -18.14 11.83
CA LYS A 425 -14.61 -18.58 13.01
C LYS A 425 -14.17 -19.99 13.39
N GLU A 426 -13.66 -20.15 14.59
CA GLU A 426 -13.28 -21.47 15.12
C GLU A 426 -14.50 -22.31 15.54
N ARG A 427 -14.31 -23.63 15.66
CA ARG A 427 -15.30 -24.52 16.25
C ARG A 427 -15.49 -24.20 17.73
N ASP A 428 -16.71 -24.38 18.22
CA ASP A 428 -17.09 -24.25 19.64
C ASP A 428 -16.68 -22.90 20.28
N ASN A 429 -16.39 -21.91 19.46
CA ASN A 429 -16.06 -20.55 19.84
C ASN A 429 -16.99 -19.58 19.11
N ASN A 430 -17.67 -18.69 19.82
CA ASN A 430 -18.60 -17.74 19.20
C ASN A 430 -17.93 -16.52 18.59
N LYS A 431 -16.63 -16.33 18.78
CA LYS A 431 -15.94 -15.14 18.28
C LYS A 431 -15.66 -15.23 16.77
N LEU A 432 -15.84 -14.12 16.10
CA LEU A 432 -15.40 -13.86 14.73
C LEU A 432 -14.08 -13.06 14.79
N TYR A 433 -13.08 -13.60 14.14
CA TYR A 433 -11.73 -13.04 14.09
C TYR A 433 -11.51 -12.39 12.73
N MET A 434 -10.97 -11.17 12.72
CA MET A 434 -10.39 -10.60 11.51
C MET A 434 -9.05 -11.28 11.22
N THR A 435 -8.76 -11.53 9.95
CA THR A 435 -7.52 -12.19 9.54
C THR A 435 -7.10 -11.73 8.15
N ALA A 436 -5.92 -12.18 7.70
CA ALA A 436 -5.40 -12.07 6.35
C ALA A 436 -5.62 -10.71 5.68
N LEU A 437 -4.68 -9.82 5.82
CA LEU A 437 -4.66 -8.57 5.05
C LEU A 437 -4.58 -8.87 3.55
N TRP A 438 -5.46 -8.26 2.75
CA TRP A 438 -5.53 -8.53 1.32
C TRP A 438 -6.00 -7.31 0.53
N ASP A 439 -5.45 -7.12 -0.70
CA ASP A 439 -5.93 -6.17 -1.71
C ASP A 439 -5.73 -4.68 -1.35
N PHE A 440 -4.48 -4.26 -1.19
CA PHE A 440 -4.08 -2.88 -0.86
C PHE A 440 -3.60 -2.07 -2.07
N ASP A 441 -3.89 -2.51 -3.29
CA ASP A 441 -3.46 -1.80 -4.51
C ASP A 441 -4.21 -0.48 -4.75
N LEU A 442 -5.32 -0.24 -4.06
CA LEU A 442 -6.07 1.02 -4.03
C LEU A 442 -5.91 1.80 -2.70
N ALA A 443 -4.91 1.46 -1.89
CA ALA A 443 -4.62 2.07 -0.60
C ALA A 443 -3.57 3.19 -0.69
N TYR A 444 -3.30 3.83 0.45
CA TYR A 444 -2.24 4.83 0.62
C TYR A 444 -2.32 5.99 -0.39
N GLY A 445 -3.51 6.57 -0.53
CA GLY A 445 -3.73 7.80 -1.29
C GLY A 445 -3.70 7.68 -2.81
N ILE A 446 -3.76 6.47 -3.36
CA ILE A 446 -3.80 6.27 -4.82
C ILE A 446 -5.14 6.72 -5.44
N VAL A 447 -6.21 6.78 -4.66
CA VAL A 447 -7.54 7.23 -5.07
C VAL A 447 -8.00 8.42 -4.23
N ASN A 448 -8.71 9.35 -4.84
CA ASN A 448 -9.09 10.63 -4.24
C ASN A 448 -10.57 10.74 -3.81
N TRP A 449 -11.28 9.63 -3.71
CA TRP A 449 -12.67 9.60 -3.27
C TRP A 449 -12.74 9.37 -1.76
N SER A 450 -13.33 10.29 -1.06
CA SER A 450 -13.60 10.21 0.37
C SER A 450 -14.78 9.30 0.72
N ASN A 451 -15.66 9.04 -0.26
CA ASN A 451 -16.86 8.22 -0.11
C ASN A 451 -16.89 7.09 -1.13
N ALA A 452 -17.32 5.90 -0.68
CA ALA A 452 -17.43 4.73 -1.53
C ALA A 452 -18.45 4.88 -2.69
N ASP A 453 -19.18 5.98 -2.74
CA ASP A 453 -20.29 6.26 -3.66
C ASP A 453 -19.92 7.22 -4.79
N GLU A 454 -18.75 7.88 -4.74
CA GLU A 454 -18.32 8.74 -5.84
C GLU A 454 -17.75 7.89 -6.98
N GLU A 455 -18.10 8.28 -8.20
CA GLU A 455 -17.57 7.64 -9.41
C GLU A 455 -16.06 7.61 -9.36
N ARG A 456 -15.53 6.43 -9.64
CA ARG A 456 -14.13 6.10 -9.66
C ARG A 456 -13.39 7.03 -10.63
N ASN A 457 -12.78 8.07 -10.13
CA ASN A 457 -11.72 8.73 -10.88
C ASN A 457 -10.62 7.69 -11.12
N ASP A 458 -10.20 7.60 -12.34
CA ASP A 458 -9.22 6.62 -12.78
C ASP A 458 -8.07 6.56 -11.76
N ALA A 459 -7.80 5.38 -11.24
CA ALA A 459 -6.73 5.13 -10.27
C ALA A 459 -5.34 5.29 -10.94
N SER A 460 -5.24 6.22 -11.86
CA SER A 460 -3.98 6.66 -12.41
C SER A 460 -3.29 7.52 -11.37
N ASP A 461 -2.03 7.29 -11.18
CA ASP A 461 -1.03 7.95 -10.37
C ASP A 461 -1.17 9.48 -10.29
N CYS A 462 -2.32 9.98 -9.85
CA CYS A 462 -2.50 11.40 -9.63
C CYS A 462 -1.74 11.79 -8.38
N PRO A 463 -0.69 12.63 -8.48
CA PRO A 463 0.00 13.16 -7.34
C PRO A 463 -0.98 13.85 -6.39
N GLY A 464 -1.00 13.42 -5.13
CA GLY A 464 -1.88 14.00 -4.12
C GLY A 464 -3.32 13.55 -4.18
N SER A 465 -3.64 12.46 -4.91
CA SER A 465 -4.95 11.85 -4.84
C SER A 465 -5.22 11.26 -3.45
N GLY A 466 -6.38 11.56 -2.90
CA GLY A 466 -6.80 11.15 -1.57
C GLY A 466 -6.27 12.05 -0.45
N THR A 467 -7.17 12.57 0.36
CA THR A 467 -6.79 13.31 1.57
C THR A 467 -6.25 12.32 2.60
N TYR A 468 -5.19 12.66 3.29
CA TYR A 468 -4.67 11.88 4.42
C TYR A 468 -5.42 12.16 5.72
N GLU A 469 -6.21 13.21 5.77
CA GLU A 469 -7.13 13.55 6.87
C GLU A 469 -8.40 12.70 6.82
N ASP A 470 -9.21 12.75 7.86
CA ASP A 470 -10.46 12.04 8.06
C ASP A 470 -10.36 10.52 8.24
N PHE A 471 -11.24 9.98 9.05
CA PHE A 471 -11.41 8.54 9.20
C PHE A 471 -12.12 7.94 7.98
N MET A 472 -11.62 6.80 7.52
CA MET A 472 -12.22 6.09 6.40
C MET A 472 -13.13 4.95 6.86
N ILE A 473 -12.57 3.95 7.54
CA ILE A 473 -13.33 2.78 7.96
C ILE A 473 -14.29 3.12 9.11
N ILE A 474 -13.89 3.98 10.04
CA ILE A 474 -14.71 4.43 11.19
C ILE A 474 -15.92 5.24 10.68
N ASN A 475 -15.74 6.03 9.63
CA ASN A 475 -16.81 6.81 9.01
C ASN A 475 -17.53 6.09 7.86
N SER A 476 -17.13 4.87 7.55
CA SER A 476 -17.69 4.10 6.45
C SER A 476 -19.18 3.76 6.65
N SER A 477 -19.81 3.31 5.59
CA SER A 477 -21.17 2.79 5.63
C SER A 477 -21.33 1.47 6.41
N CYS A 478 -20.22 0.84 6.81
CA CYS A 478 -20.27 -0.34 7.67
C CYS A 478 -20.70 0.04 9.10
N PRO A 479 -21.87 -0.40 9.57
CA PRO A 479 -22.37 0.01 10.88
C PRO A 479 -21.58 -0.61 12.04
N TRP A 480 -20.91 -1.75 11.84
CA TRP A 480 -20.21 -2.47 12.89
C TRP A 480 -19.02 -1.68 13.41
N ILE A 481 -18.11 -1.26 12.53
CA ILE A 481 -16.92 -0.49 12.96
C ILE A 481 -17.32 0.81 13.64
N LYS A 482 -18.32 1.50 13.10
CA LYS A 482 -18.84 2.73 13.71
C LYS A 482 -19.38 2.50 15.11
N LYS A 483 -20.06 1.38 15.36
CA LYS A 483 -20.59 1.02 16.67
C LYS A 483 -19.51 0.57 17.65
N LEU A 484 -18.54 -0.20 17.20
CA LEU A 484 -17.38 -0.60 17.98
C LEU A 484 -16.56 0.62 18.42
N TYR A 485 -16.30 1.54 17.50
CA TYR A 485 -15.56 2.78 17.81
C TYR A 485 -16.31 3.71 18.79
N GLN A 486 -17.62 3.54 18.99
CA GLN A 486 -18.40 4.24 20.02
C GLN A 486 -18.23 3.65 21.42
N GLN A 487 -17.68 2.43 21.56
CA GLN A 487 -17.42 1.80 22.85
C GLN A 487 -16.09 2.33 23.43
N ASP A 488 -16.10 2.74 24.69
CA ASP A 488 -14.92 3.33 25.32
C ASP A 488 -13.77 2.32 25.43
N GLU A 489 -14.09 1.08 25.79
CA GLU A 489 -13.12 -0.01 25.91
C GLU A 489 -12.44 -0.31 24.56
N PHE A 490 -13.20 -0.32 23.46
CA PHE A 490 -12.64 -0.54 22.13
C PHE A 490 -11.71 0.60 21.70
N ARG A 491 -12.07 1.86 21.98
CA ARG A 491 -11.20 3.02 21.69
C ARG A 491 -9.93 3.02 22.55
N GLU A 492 -10.06 2.70 23.85
CA GLU A 492 -8.90 2.60 24.75
C GLU A 492 -7.91 1.54 24.25
N LEU A 493 -8.40 0.35 23.87
CA LEU A 493 -7.58 -0.72 23.29
C LEU A 493 -6.95 -0.29 21.95
N LEU A 494 -7.69 0.40 21.09
CA LEU A 494 -7.19 0.89 19.81
C LEU A 494 -6.05 1.91 20.03
N THR A 495 -6.23 2.86 20.94
CA THR A 495 -5.21 3.88 21.24
C THR A 495 -3.95 3.25 21.85
N GLU A 496 -4.10 2.29 22.77
CA GLU A 496 -2.98 1.54 23.34
C GLU A 496 -2.23 0.78 22.25
N ARG A 497 -2.96 0.07 21.39
CA ARG A 497 -2.41 -0.73 20.29
C ARG A 497 -1.69 0.14 19.25
N TYR A 498 -2.31 1.23 18.82
CA TYR A 498 -1.71 2.18 17.88
C TYR A 498 -0.42 2.78 18.47
N THR A 499 -0.42 3.14 19.74
CA THR A 499 0.78 3.65 20.44
C THR A 499 1.93 2.64 20.38
N CYS A 500 1.65 1.37 20.63
CA CYS A 500 2.64 0.30 20.49
C CYS A 500 3.14 0.17 19.05
N TYR A 501 2.23 0.14 18.08
CA TYR A 501 2.56 -0.04 16.68
C TYR A 501 3.31 1.13 16.06
N ARG A 502 3.14 2.35 16.59
CA ARG A 502 3.80 3.55 16.06
C ARG A 502 5.31 3.43 16.03
N THR A 503 5.90 2.69 16.97
CA THR A 503 7.35 2.47 17.10
C THR A 503 7.81 1.08 16.64
N THR A 504 6.89 0.24 16.17
CA THR A 504 7.16 -1.12 15.72
C THR A 504 6.72 -1.30 14.26
N VAL A 505 5.60 -1.93 14.02
CA VAL A 505 5.13 -2.28 12.67
C VAL A 505 4.92 -1.07 11.75
N ILE A 506 4.52 0.09 12.30
CA ILE A 506 4.36 1.32 11.51
C ILE A 506 5.72 1.90 11.13
N ALA A 507 6.69 1.86 12.03
CA ALA A 507 8.06 2.28 11.72
C ALA A 507 8.67 1.37 10.63
N GLU A 508 8.41 0.08 10.68
CA GLU A 508 8.82 -0.86 9.63
C GLU A 508 8.14 -0.55 8.29
N LEU A 509 6.82 -0.27 8.30
CA LEU A 509 6.09 0.15 7.09
C LEU A 509 6.75 1.35 6.40
N GLN A 510 7.14 2.38 7.18
CA GLN A 510 7.83 3.55 6.65
C GLN A 510 9.22 3.20 6.11
N ALA A 511 9.98 2.35 6.80
CA ALA A 511 11.32 1.93 6.39
C ALA A 511 11.33 1.07 5.12
N LEU A 512 10.30 0.23 4.92
CA LEU A 512 10.18 -0.62 3.75
C LEU A 512 10.03 0.16 2.44
N ILE A 513 9.42 1.33 2.44
CA ILE A 513 9.21 2.10 1.21
C ILE A 513 10.55 2.42 0.51
N PRO A 514 11.52 3.08 1.16
CA PRO A 514 12.81 3.36 0.57
C PRO A 514 13.61 2.10 0.25
N GLU A 515 13.60 1.12 1.11
CA GLU A 515 14.32 -0.14 0.90
C GLU A 515 13.84 -0.86 -0.37
N GLN A 516 12.53 -1.03 -0.51
CA GLN A 516 11.97 -1.73 -1.65
C GLN A 516 12.05 -0.90 -2.94
N ALA A 517 11.98 0.42 -2.85
CA ALA A 517 12.20 1.26 -4.01
C ALA A 517 13.63 1.11 -4.55
N ALA A 518 14.63 1.05 -3.67
CA ALA A 518 16.02 0.78 -4.06
C ALA A 518 16.20 -0.62 -4.69
N TYR A 519 15.56 -1.63 -4.12
CA TYR A 519 15.60 -3.02 -4.61
C TYR A 519 14.95 -3.16 -5.99
N LEU A 520 13.82 -2.49 -6.23
CA LEU A 520 13.07 -2.55 -7.49
C LEU A 520 13.67 -1.69 -8.60
N ALA A 521 14.39 -0.64 -8.28
CA ALA A 521 14.76 0.42 -9.22
C ALA A 521 15.48 -0.09 -10.49
N LYS A 522 16.30 -1.11 -10.38
CA LYS A 522 16.98 -1.71 -11.53
C LYS A 522 16.03 -2.54 -12.41
N ALA A 523 15.19 -3.37 -11.79
CA ALA A 523 14.25 -4.24 -12.50
C ALA A 523 13.13 -3.41 -13.14
N GLU A 524 12.77 -2.32 -12.49
CA GLU A 524 11.71 -1.42 -12.95
C GLU A 524 11.99 -0.81 -14.33
N ASP A 525 13.24 -0.67 -14.71
CA ASP A 525 13.65 -0.27 -16.05
C ASP A 525 13.03 -1.13 -17.17
N ALA A 526 12.99 -2.43 -17.00
CA ALA A 526 12.38 -3.34 -17.95
C ALA A 526 10.84 -3.31 -17.84
N ASN A 527 10.32 -3.21 -16.62
CA ASN A 527 8.90 -3.09 -16.35
C ASN A 527 8.30 -1.82 -16.98
N TYR A 528 8.98 -0.67 -16.85
CA TYR A 528 8.55 0.60 -17.44
C TYR A 528 8.44 0.52 -18.98
N LYS A 529 9.34 -0.18 -19.64
CA LYS A 529 9.30 -0.34 -21.12
C LYS A 529 7.97 -0.97 -21.59
N LEU A 530 7.40 -1.84 -20.77
CA LEU A 530 6.13 -2.50 -21.06
C LEU A 530 4.93 -1.66 -20.61
N TRP A 531 4.94 -1.16 -19.38
CA TRP A 531 3.74 -0.70 -18.68
C TRP A 531 3.66 0.82 -18.49
N LYS A 532 4.76 1.56 -18.70
CA LYS A 532 4.82 3.03 -18.72
C LYS A 532 4.31 3.73 -17.44
N LYS A 533 4.53 3.13 -16.27
CA LYS A 533 4.15 3.72 -14.98
C LYS A 533 5.30 4.52 -14.37
N ASN A 534 5.03 5.68 -13.78
CA ASN A 534 6.06 6.52 -13.19
C ASN A 534 6.39 6.09 -11.75
N PHE A 535 7.35 5.19 -11.63
CA PHE A 535 7.76 4.59 -10.37
C PHE A 535 8.28 5.60 -9.34
N CYS A 536 9.21 6.46 -9.72
CA CYS A 536 9.83 7.40 -8.78
C CYS A 536 8.83 8.40 -8.21
N LEU A 537 7.95 8.95 -9.06
CA LEU A 537 6.90 9.85 -8.58
C LEU A 537 5.90 9.10 -7.69
N GLY A 538 5.55 7.88 -8.07
CA GLY A 538 4.69 7.03 -7.26
C GLY A 538 5.24 6.79 -5.86
N VAL A 539 6.54 6.47 -5.75
CA VAL A 539 7.22 6.27 -4.46
C VAL A 539 7.24 7.56 -3.63
N ALA A 540 7.59 8.70 -4.24
CA ALA A 540 7.57 9.99 -3.54
C ALA A 540 6.17 10.35 -3.01
N ASN A 541 5.14 10.11 -3.82
CA ASN A 541 3.76 10.37 -3.42
C ASN A 541 3.31 9.44 -2.29
N LEU A 542 3.63 8.14 -2.38
CA LEU A 542 3.34 7.17 -1.33
C LEU A 542 3.94 7.58 0.00
N GLN A 543 5.22 7.95 0.01
CA GLN A 543 5.94 8.36 1.21
C GLN A 543 5.38 9.64 1.82
N THR A 544 5.13 10.66 0.98
CA THR A 544 4.56 11.94 1.44
C THR A 544 3.17 11.74 2.02
N TRP A 545 2.34 10.95 1.32
CA TRP A 545 0.99 10.68 1.77
C TRP A 545 0.96 9.91 3.11
N LEU A 546 1.78 8.86 3.23
CA LEU A 546 1.84 8.05 4.45
C LEU A 546 2.29 8.90 5.65
N ASN A 547 3.31 9.75 5.47
CA ASN A 547 3.78 10.63 6.54
C ASN A 547 2.67 11.58 7.01
N GLY A 548 1.99 12.28 6.09
CA GLY A 548 0.87 13.15 6.46
C GLY A 548 -0.28 12.39 7.12
N ARG A 549 -0.55 11.15 6.65
CA ARG A 549 -1.57 10.28 7.28
C ARG A 549 -1.25 9.93 8.73
N LEU A 550 0.01 9.57 8.99
CA LEU A 550 0.45 9.21 10.33
C LEU A 550 0.47 10.42 11.27
N GLU A 551 0.89 11.59 10.78
CA GLU A 551 0.82 12.84 11.56
C GLU A 551 -0.62 13.13 12.00
N TRP A 552 -1.57 13.05 11.08
CA TRP A 552 -2.98 13.26 11.40
C TRP A 552 -3.53 12.21 12.38
N LEU A 553 -3.19 10.92 12.22
CA LEU A 553 -3.60 9.87 13.14
C LEU A 553 -2.97 10.04 14.55
N ASP A 554 -1.72 10.50 14.61
CA ASP A 554 -1.06 10.84 15.88
C ASP A 554 -1.82 11.96 16.61
N GLU A 555 -2.30 12.99 15.90
CA GLU A 555 -3.11 14.06 16.48
C GLU A 555 -4.41 13.51 17.08
N VAL A 556 -5.18 12.75 16.29
CA VAL A 556 -6.52 12.31 16.70
C VAL A 556 -6.51 11.13 17.69
N TRP A 557 -5.50 10.27 17.67
CA TRP A 557 -5.45 9.09 18.54
C TRP A 557 -4.52 9.23 19.74
N LEU A 558 -3.49 10.08 19.68
CA LEU A 558 -2.51 10.22 20.77
C LEU A 558 -2.64 11.54 21.53
N ILE A 559 -3.12 12.61 20.90
CA ILE A 559 -3.14 13.96 21.50
C ILE A 559 -4.54 14.34 21.99
N GLU A 560 -5.58 14.04 21.23
CA GLU A 560 -6.96 14.44 21.55
C GLU A 560 -7.67 13.48 22.55
N ASN A 561 -7.08 12.34 22.87
CA ASN A 561 -7.51 11.39 23.88
C ASN A 561 -6.59 11.49 25.12
#